data_21323c2a18368a58dec47c63cfd9866b
#
_entry.id   21323c2a18368a58dec47c63cfd9866b
#
_cell.length_a   1.000
_cell.length_b   1.000
_cell.length_c   1.000
_cell.angle_alpha   90.00
_cell.angle_beta   90.00
_cell.angle_gamma   90.00
#
_symmetry.space_group_name_H-M   'P 1'
#
loop_
_entity.id
_entity.type
_entity.pdbx_description
1 polymer ?
#
loop_
_entity_poly.entity_id
_entity_poly.type
_entity_poly.pdbx_seq_one_letter_code
_entity_poly.pdbx_strand_id
1 'polypeptide(L)'
;MADINLLDPQAIDYPHEYFKQFRDAGPIQWSDRHRAWIVIGHPELNAAFRDSRLSTERMAGFRERLSGPRAEALSMAIDLLDGWMLFHEPPEHTRLRGPLARSFTPRSVNALETRVDQIVDGLLSTMGQTSGGDVVEMLTHPLPAAVIAELFGVPIDERDWLASWSEKFGVVVFGAVGRDDYDEVARAAGAELEGRLQPLFDRYRAEPEDNLLSLLLAEENEVDGLTQIELLGACSLLLFAGHDTTASLLGSATVALCRDPDARARF
;
A
#
# COMPACT_ATOMS: atom_id res chain seq x y z
N MET A 1 -11.75 31.91 -8.41
CA MET A 1 -10.57 31.24 -7.79
C MET A 1 -10.21 30.05 -8.64
N ALA A 2 -8.92 29.72 -8.77
CA ALA A 2 -8.53 28.48 -9.45
C ALA A 2 -9.04 27.28 -8.65
N ASP A 3 -9.60 26.28 -9.34
CA ASP A 3 -10.04 25.03 -8.71
C ASP A 3 -8.82 24.14 -8.40
N ILE A 4 -8.80 23.48 -7.25
CA ILE A 4 -7.73 22.55 -6.89
C ILE A 4 -7.79 21.32 -7.81
N ASN A 5 -6.68 21.06 -8.49
CA ASN A 5 -6.51 19.89 -9.34
C ASN A 5 -5.42 18.97 -8.77
N LEU A 6 -5.82 17.86 -8.13
CA LEU A 6 -4.88 16.88 -7.57
C LEU A 6 -4.06 16.13 -8.63
N LEU A 7 -4.49 16.18 -9.90
CA LEU A 7 -3.80 15.58 -11.04
C LEU A 7 -2.95 16.59 -11.83
N ASP A 8 -2.79 17.81 -11.30
CA ASP A 8 -1.91 18.79 -11.90
C ASP A 8 -0.45 18.34 -11.76
N PRO A 9 0.38 18.38 -12.81
CA PRO A 9 1.80 18.02 -12.70
C PRO A 9 2.52 18.77 -11.58
N GLN A 10 2.17 20.04 -11.33
CA GLN A 10 2.74 20.81 -10.21
C GLN A 10 2.28 20.28 -8.84
N ALA A 11 1.05 19.76 -8.75
CA ALA A 11 0.57 19.14 -7.52
C ALA A 11 1.31 17.84 -7.21
N ILE A 12 1.74 17.12 -8.24
CA ILE A 12 2.49 15.86 -8.14
C ILE A 12 3.97 16.15 -7.84
N ASP A 13 4.61 17.01 -8.64
CA ASP A 13 6.06 17.23 -8.58
C ASP A 13 6.46 18.18 -7.44
N TYR A 14 5.61 19.16 -7.13
CA TYR A 14 5.87 20.23 -6.15
C TYR A 14 4.66 20.50 -5.26
N PRO A 15 4.16 19.50 -4.48
CA PRO A 15 2.90 19.60 -3.75
C PRO A 15 2.87 20.77 -2.74
N HIS A 16 3.99 21.06 -2.07
CA HIS A 16 4.06 22.14 -1.10
C HIS A 16 3.83 23.52 -1.72
N GLU A 17 4.48 23.81 -2.84
CA GLU A 17 4.33 25.05 -3.59
C GLU A 17 2.94 25.14 -4.22
N TYR A 18 2.47 24.03 -4.80
CA TYR A 18 1.14 23.98 -5.41
C TYR A 18 0.04 24.28 -4.40
N PHE A 19 0.01 23.59 -3.27
CA PHE A 19 -1.03 23.80 -2.26
C PHE A 19 -0.89 25.12 -1.50
N LYS A 20 0.30 25.73 -1.46
CA LYS A 20 0.52 27.03 -0.82
C LYS A 20 -0.37 28.12 -1.40
N GLN A 21 -0.57 28.14 -2.72
CA GLN A 21 -1.39 29.16 -3.41
C GLN A 21 -2.87 29.12 -3.02
N PHE A 22 -3.36 27.99 -2.48
CA PHE A 22 -4.76 27.83 -2.07
C PHE A 22 -5.00 28.12 -0.59
N ARG A 23 -3.95 28.27 0.23
CA ARG A 23 -4.10 28.42 1.69
C ARG A 23 -4.84 29.67 2.10
N ASP A 24 -4.67 30.77 1.36
CA ASP A 24 -5.33 32.06 1.63
C ASP A 24 -6.86 31.99 1.41
N ALA A 25 -7.33 31.07 0.60
CA ALA A 25 -8.75 30.83 0.35
C ALA A 25 -9.44 29.99 1.45
N GLY A 26 -8.66 29.49 2.38
CA GLY A 26 -9.12 28.70 3.52
C GLY A 26 -8.64 27.24 3.48
N PRO A 27 -8.64 26.58 4.63
CA PRO A 27 -8.07 25.23 4.77
C PRO A 27 -8.95 24.11 4.20
N ILE A 28 -10.22 24.39 3.91
CA ILE A 28 -11.19 23.42 3.35
C ILE A 28 -11.85 24.08 2.14
N GLN A 29 -11.72 23.48 0.98
CA GLN A 29 -12.24 24.04 -0.27
C GLN A 29 -12.99 22.98 -1.08
N TRP A 30 -14.09 23.38 -1.70
CA TRP A 30 -14.78 22.54 -2.67
C TRP A 30 -14.06 22.55 -4.02
N SER A 31 -13.81 21.38 -4.57
CA SER A 31 -13.30 21.24 -5.94
C SER A 31 -14.42 20.75 -6.86
N ASP A 32 -14.77 21.56 -7.84
CA ASP A 32 -15.77 21.19 -8.86
C ASP A 32 -15.24 20.07 -9.76
N ARG A 33 -13.94 20.07 -10.03
CA ARG A 33 -13.27 19.04 -10.83
C ARG A 33 -13.37 17.66 -10.16
N HIS A 34 -13.06 17.58 -8.86
CA HIS A 34 -13.07 16.33 -8.11
C HIS A 34 -14.44 16.03 -7.49
N ARG A 35 -15.36 16.99 -7.51
CA ARG A 35 -16.68 16.92 -6.84
C ARG A 35 -16.53 16.46 -5.38
N ALA A 36 -15.56 17.07 -4.70
CA ALA A 36 -15.15 16.71 -3.35
C ALA A 36 -14.65 17.92 -2.56
N TRP A 37 -14.77 17.86 -1.26
CA TRP A 37 -14.09 18.77 -0.35
C TRP A 37 -12.63 18.39 -0.23
N ILE A 38 -11.73 19.31 -0.51
CA ILE A 38 -10.27 19.14 -0.38
C ILE A 38 -9.84 19.85 0.89
N VAL A 39 -9.24 19.08 1.80
CA VAL A 39 -8.72 19.58 3.07
C VAL A 39 -7.20 19.73 2.95
N ILE A 40 -6.70 20.96 3.02
CA ILE A 40 -5.26 21.30 2.89
C ILE A 40 -4.67 21.87 4.19
N GLY A 41 -5.51 22.10 5.21
CA GLY A 41 -5.08 22.53 6.54
C GLY A 41 -4.77 21.36 7.45
N HIS A 42 -3.59 21.36 8.09
CA HIS A 42 -3.20 20.28 9.01
C HIS A 42 -4.14 20.14 10.24
N PRO A 43 -4.56 21.23 10.93
CA PRO A 43 -5.50 21.11 12.05
C PRO A 43 -6.85 20.52 11.62
N GLU A 44 -7.38 20.97 10.49
CA GLU A 44 -8.67 20.53 9.95
C GLU A 44 -8.62 19.07 9.50
N LEU A 45 -7.52 18.65 8.85
CA LEU A 45 -7.31 17.27 8.45
C LEU A 45 -7.22 16.36 9.70
N ASN A 46 -6.48 16.77 10.72
CA ASN A 46 -6.36 16.02 11.97
C ASN A 46 -7.71 15.93 12.73
N ALA A 47 -8.53 16.96 12.65
CA ALA A 47 -9.90 16.94 13.17
C ALA A 47 -10.81 16.01 12.37
N ALA A 48 -10.72 16.06 11.03
CA ALA A 48 -11.49 15.21 10.13
C ALA A 48 -11.24 13.71 10.35
N PHE A 49 -9.99 13.29 10.54
CA PHE A 49 -9.65 11.89 10.83
C PHE A 49 -10.22 11.35 12.15
N ARG A 50 -10.69 12.23 13.04
CA ARG A 50 -11.27 11.86 14.34
C ARG A 50 -12.77 12.11 14.41
N ASP A 51 -13.36 12.63 13.36
CA ASP A 51 -14.79 12.97 13.31
C ASP A 51 -15.61 11.75 12.91
N SER A 52 -16.35 11.19 13.85
CA SER A 52 -17.21 10.01 13.64
C SER A 52 -18.38 10.21 12.66
N ARG A 53 -18.59 11.45 12.18
CA ARG A 53 -19.57 11.75 11.11
C ARG A 53 -19.02 11.49 9.72
N LEU A 54 -17.69 11.34 9.59
CA LEU A 54 -17.02 10.98 8.35
C LEU A 54 -16.81 9.48 8.33
N SER A 55 -17.14 8.85 7.23
CA SER A 55 -17.01 7.40 7.04
C SER A 55 -15.92 7.07 6.01
N THR A 56 -15.26 5.93 6.23
CA THR A 56 -14.31 5.34 5.29
C THR A 56 -14.98 4.32 4.35
N GLU A 57 -16.23 3.97 4.58
CA GLU A 57 -16.97 3.02 3.74
C GLU A 57 -17.23 3.58 2.34
N ARG A 58 -16.51 3.07 1.35
CA ARG A 58 -16.63 3.49 -0.06
C ARG A 58 -16.93 2.32 -1.00
N MET A 59 -16.64 1.09 -0.58
CA MET A 59 -16.69 -0.06 -1.47
C MET A 59 -18.12 -0.41 -1.88
N ALA A 60 -19.10 -0.29 -0.96
CA ALA A 60 -20.52 -0.52 -1.26
C ALA A 60 -20.99 0.39 -2.41
N GLY A 61 -20.78 1.70 -2.29
CA GLY A 61 -21.18 2.66 -3.32
C GLY A 61 -20.40 2.50 -4.64
N PHE A 62 -19.20 1.91 -4.61
CA PHE A 62 -18.47 1.58 -5.81
C PHE A 62 -19.06 0.34 -6.50
N ARG A 63 -19.36 -0.71 -5.76
CA ARG A 63 -20.03 -1.94 -6.26
C ARG A 63 -21.38 -1.65 -6.92
N GLU A 64 -22.22 -0.81 -6.29
CA GLU A 64 -23.55 -0.46 -6.81
C GLU A 64 -23.51 0.22 -8.20
N ARG A 65 -22.41 0.91 -8.53
CA ARG A 65 -22.23 1.61 -9.82
C ARG A 65 -21.71 0.72 -10.93
N LEU A 66 -21.26 -0.48 -10.59
CA LEU A 66 -20.72 -1.42 -11.56
C LEU A 66 -21.79 -2.39 -12.04
N SER A 67 -21.77 -2.67 -13.33
CA SER A 67 -22.69 -3.62 -13.96
C SER A 67 -22.09 -4.24 -15.22
N GLY A 68 -22.63 -5.38 -15.62
CA GLY A 68 -22.24 -6.06 -16.86
C GLY A 68 -20.78 -6.50 -16.87
N PRO A 69 -20.13 -6.57 -18.04
CA PRO A 69 -18.77 -7.12 -18.21
C PRO A 69 -17.71 -6.39 -17.35
N ARG A 70 -17.91 -5.11 -17.08
CA ARG A 70 -16.99 -4.33 -16.25
C ARG A 70 -17.02 -4.77 -14.78
N ALA A 71 -18.20 -5.09 -14.25
CA ALA A 71 -18.34 -5.63 -12.89
C ALA A 71 -17.61 -6.96 -12.75
N GLU A 72 -17.70 -7.82 -13.78
CA GLU A 72 -17.00 -9.10 -13.82
C GLU A 72 -15.48 -8.89 -13.90
N ALA A 73 -14.99 -8.01 -14.78
CA ALA A 73 -13.57 -7.73 -14.93
C ALA A 73 -12.91 -7.18 -13.64
N LEU A 74 -13.66 -6.39 -12.86
CA LEU A 74 -13.17 -5.76 -11.64
C LEU A 74 -13.46 -6.56 -10.36
N SER A 75 -14.19 -7.68 -10.44
CA SER A 75 -14.69 -8.38 -9.24
C SER A 75 -13.59 -8.72 -8.25
N MET A 76 -12.52 -9.40 -8.70
CA MET A 76 -11.40 -9.78 -7.82
C MET A 76 -10.71 -8.56 -7.20
N ALA A 77 -10.43 -7.52 -7.98
CA ALA A 77 -9.79 -6.31 -7.45
C ALA A 77 -10.67 -5.61 -6.39
N ILE A 78 -11.99 -5.59 -6.60
CA ILE A 78 -12.96 -5.07 -5.64
C ILE A 78 -13.00 -5.93 -4.37
N ASP A 79 -13.01 -7.25 -4.53
CA ASP A 79 -13.02 -8.18 -3.40
C ASP A 79 -11.75 -8.06 -2.55
N LEU A 80 -10.60 -7.87 -3.19
CA LEU A 80 -9.34 -7.56 -2.48
C LEU A 80 -9.44 -6.25 -1.69
N LEU A 81 -9.94 -5.17 -2.31
CA LEU A 81 -10.12 -3.88 -1.63
C LEU A 81 -11.18 -3.94 -0.52
N ASP A 82 -12.22 -4.73 -0.71
CA ASP A 82 -13.25 -4.95 0.31
C ASP A 82 -12.72 -5.75 1.51
N GLY A 83 -11.66 -6.54 1.34
CA GLY A 83 -10.89 -7.16 2.42
C GLY A 83 -9.96 -6.18 3.18
N TRP A 84 -9.86 -4.92 2.74
CA TRP A 84 -9.04 -3.92 3.42
C TRP A 84 -9.76 -3.32 4.62
N MET A 85 -9.25 -3.52 5.81
CA MET A 85 -9.81 -2.92 7.03
C MET A 85 -9.96 -1.38 6.93
N LEU A 86 -9.20 -0.72 6.05
CA LEU A 86 -9.23 0.73 5.84
C LEU A 86 -10.55 1.25 5.25
N PHE A 87 -11.37 0.38 4.65
CA PHE A 87 -12.63 0.73 4.01
C PHE A 87 -13.86 0.28 4.79
N HIS A 88 -13.67 -0.07 6.07
CA HIS A 88 -14.72 -0.51 6.96
C HIS A 88 -14.80 0.32 8.23
N GLU A 89 -16.00 0.39 8.80
CA GLU A 89 -16.28 0.91 10.13
C GLU A 89 -16.40 -0.24 11.14
N PRO A 90 -16.30 0.05 12.46
CA PRO A 90 -16.63 -0.96 13.46
C PRO A 90 -18.10 -1.44 13.34
N PRO A 91 -18.40 -2.73 13.52
CA PRO A 91 -17.51 -3.77 14.09
C PRO A 91 -16.57 -4.42 13.07
N GLU A 92 -16.82 -4.28 11.77
CA GLU A 92 -16.09 -4.99 10.71
C GLU A 92 -14.61 -4.61 10.65
N HIS A 93 -14.31 -3.30 10.74
CA HIS A 93 -12.93 -2.83 10.89
C HIS A 93 -12.20 -3.55 12.04
N THR A 94 -12.86 -3.71 13.19
CA THR A 94 -12.25 -4.34 14.37
C THR A 94 -11.97 -5.83 14.13
N ARG A 95 -12.91 -6.51 13.46
CA ARG A 95 -12.77 -7.92 13.09
C ARG A 95 -11.60 -8.15 12.14
N LEU A 96 -11.52 -7.39 11.04
CA LEU A 96 -10.46 -7.51 10.05
C LEU A 96 -9.08 -7.09 10.59
N ARG A 97 -9.05 -6.07 11.46
CA ARG A 97 -7.80 -5.58 12.05
C ARG A 97 -7.23 -6.51 13.11
N GLY A 98 -8.07 -7.25 13.83
CA GLY A 98 -7.67 -8.10 14.95
C GLY A 98 -6.55 -9.07 14.60
N PRO A 99 -6.70 -9.94 13.59
CA PRO A 99 -5.67 -10.87 13.12
C PRO A 99 -4.36 -10.19 12.77
N LEU A 100 -4.42 -9.11 12.01
CA LEU A 100 -3.24 -8.33 11.62
C LEU A 100 -2.51 -7.76 12.86
N ALA A 101 -3.25 -7.16 13.79
CA ALA A 101 -2.67 -6.58 15.00
C ALA A 101 -1.99 -7.63 15.90
N ARG A 102 -2.52 -8.87 15.94
CA ARG A 102 -1.90 -9.98 16.68
C ARG A 102 -0.61 -10.47 16.03
N SER A 103 -0.50 -10.39 14.72
CA SER A 103 0.68 -10.82 13.96
C SER A 103 1.83 -9.81 14.03
N PHE A 104 1.53 -8.51 14.16
CA PHE A 104 2.53 -7.43 14.27
C PHE A 104 2.85 -7.10 15.72
N THR A 105 3.60 -7.96 16.38
CA THR A 105 4.08 -7.73 17.74
C THR A 105 5.49 -7.11 17.74
N PRO A 106 5.91 -6.40 18.82
CA PRO A 106 7.30 -5.93 18.93
C PRO A 106 8.31 -7.08 18.77
N ARG A 107 7.98 -8.28 19.18
CA ARG A 107 8.86 -9.46 19.03
C ARG A 107 9.01 -9.86 17.56
N SER A 108 7.91 -9.95 16.80
CA SER A 108 7.95 -10.31 15.37
C SER A 108 8.66 -9.24 14.54
N VAL A 109 8.47 -7.97 14.87
CA VAL A 109 9.17 -6.86 14.20
C VAL A 109 10.67 -6.87 14.51
N ASN A 110 11.07 -7.02 15.78
CA ASN A 110 12.50 -7.06 16.15
C ASN A 110 13.22 -8.29 15.56
N ALA A 111 12.52 -9.38 15.33
CA ALA A 111 13.10 -10.56 14.68
C ALA A 111 13.52 -10.31 13.22
N LEU A 112 12.93 -9.29 12.58
CA LEU A 112 13.29 -8.90 11.20
C LEU A 112 14.56 -8.06 11.12
N GLU A 113 15.02 -7.43 12.21
CA GLU A 113 16.15 -6.49 12.19
C GLU A 113 17.38 -7.06 11.49
N THR A 114 17.84 -8.23 11.94
CA THR A 114 19.02 -8.90 11.32
C THR A 114 18.80 -9.22 9.84
N ARG A 115 17.56 -9.57 9.45
CA ARG A 115 17.25 -9.89 8.06
C ARG A 115 17.20 -8.63 7.19
N VAL A 116 16.66 -7.55 7.74
CA VAL A 116 16.67 -6.23 7.08
C VAL A 116 18.12 -5.77 6.83
N ASP A 117 18.99 -5.88 7.83
CA ASP A 117 20.42 -5.55 7.68
C ASP A 117 21.06 -6.38 6.56
N GLN A 118 20.82 -7.69 6.51
CA GLN A 118 21.34 -8.55 5.45
C GLN A 118 20.84 -8.16 4.05
N ILE A 119 19.57 -7.78 3.93
CA ILE A 119 18.98 -7.32 2.67
C ILE A 119 19.63 -6.01 2.25
N VAL A 120 19.77 -5.05 3.17
CA VAL A 120 20.41 -3.76 2.91
C VAL A 120 21.88 -3.96 2.46
N ASP A 121 22.64 -4.76 3.19
CA ASP A 121 24.05 -5.04 2.85
C ASP A 121 24.18 -5.68 1.46
N GLY A 122 23.28 -6.59 1.11
CA GLY A 122 23.22 -7.21 -0.22
C GLY A 122 22.98 -6.20 -1.33
N LEU A 123 21.98 -5.33 -1.15
CA LEU A 123 21.66 -4.28 -2.13
C LEU A 123 22.79 -3.27 -2.26
N LEU A 124 23.35 -2.79 -1.15
CA LEU A 124 24.48 -1.87 -1.15
C LEU A 124 25.74 -2.49 -1.78
N SER A 125 26.01 -3.78 -1.53
CA SER A 125 27.11 -4.50 -2.17
C SER A 125 26.95 -4.54 -3.69
N THR A 126 25.73 -4.77 -4.18
CA THR A 126 25.43 -4.76 -5.62
C THR A 126 25.61 -3.36 -6.22
N MET A 127 25.13 -2.33 -5.53
CA MET A 127 25.36 -0.93 -5.94
C MET A 127 26.84 -0.58 -5.99
N GLY A 128 27.64 -1.03 -5.02
CA GLY A 128 29.08 -0.77 -4.96
C GLY A 128 29.89 -1.39 -6.10
N GLN A 129 29.33 -2.36 -6.84
CA GLN A 129 29.96 -2.97 -8.01
C GLN A 129 29.72 -2.17 -9.30
N THR A 130 28.87 -1.18 -9.27
CA THR A 130 28.56 -0.30 -10.40
C THR A 130 29.25 1.05 -10.26
N SER A 131 29.57 1.69 -11.37
CA SER A 131 30.18 3.03 -11.38
C SER A 131 29.17 4.17 -11.18
N GLY A 132 27.92 3.84 -10.88
CA GLY A 132 26.77 4.72 -10.66
C GLY A 132 25.49 3.99 -10.99
N GLY A 133 24.36 4.58 -10.66
CA GLY A 133 23.05 4.01 -10.93
C GLY A 133 21.92 4.81 -10.30
N ASP A 134 20.70 4.41 -10.59
CA ASP A 134 19.50 5.01 -9.99
C ASP A 134 19.26 4.39 -8.61
N VAL A 135 19.28 5.22 -7.57
CA VAL A 135 19.06 4.77 -6.18
C VAL A 135 17.64 4.23 -5.99
N VAL A 136 16.69 4.69 -6.79
CA VAL A 136 15.31 4.19 -6.71
C VAL A 136 15.27 2.74 -7.20
N GLU A 137 15.83 2.45 -8.36
CA GLU A 137 15.86 1.12 -8.93
C GLU A 137 16.75 0.15 -8.14
N MET A 138 17.86 0.63 -7.58
CA MET A 138 18.87 -0.23 -6.96
C MET A 138 18.66 -0.45 -5.45
N LEU A 139 17.96 0.44 -4.76
CA LEU A 139 17.81 0.39 -3.30
C LEU A 139 16.38 0.63 -2.85
N THR A 140 15.81 1.84 -3.12
CA THR A 140 14.60 2.24 -2.40
C THR A 140 13.36 1.47 -2.84
N HIS A 141 13.32 0.97 -4.05
CA HIS A 141 12.26 0.12 -4.58
C HIS A 141 12.40 -1.36 -4.18
N PRO A 142 13.57 -2.02 -4.38
CA PRO A 142 13.72 -3.44 -4.04
C PRO A 142 13.77 -3.71 -2.53
N LEU A 143 14.24 -2.78 -1.71
CA LEU A 143 14.37 -3.01 -0.27
C LEU A 143 13.03 -3.32 0.42
N PRO A 144 11.98 -2.49 0.31
CA PRO A 144 10.70 -2.80 0.95
C PRO A 144 10.05 -4.08 0.43
N ALA A 145 10.15 -4.34 -0.88
CA ALA A 145 9.62 -5.58 -1.47
C ALA A 145 10.32 -6.82 -0.89
N ALA A 146 11.64 -6.78 -0.73
CA ALA A 146 12.40 -7.88 -0.13
C ALA A 146 12.05 -8.08 1.36
N VAL A 147 11.89 -7.00 2.13
CA VAL A 147 11.50 -7.07 3.55
C VAL A 147 10.09 -7.65 3.71
N ILE A 148 9.13 -7.24 2.88
CA ILE A 148 7.78 -7.79 2.90
C ILE A 148 7.78 -9.25 2.50
N ALA A 149 8.53 -9.62 1.46
CA ALA A 149 8.68 -11.01 1.04
C ALA A 149 9.22 -11.90 2.18
N GLU A 150 10.21 -11.40 2.91
CA GLU A 150 10.75 -12.08 4.10
C GLU A 150 9.69 -12.25 5.19
N LEU A 151 8.96 -11.17 5.49
CA LEU A 151 7.87 -11.19 6.49
C LEU A 151 6.79 -12.21 6.16
N PHE A 152 6.43 -12.32 4.87
CA PHE A 152 5.41 -13.25 4.39
C PHE A 152 5.94 -14.70 4.26
N GLY A 153 7.25 -14.91 4.34
CA GLY A 153 7.87 -16.20 4.09
C GLY A 153 7.89 -16.57 2.60
N VAL A 154 7.85 -15.58 1.69
CA VAL A 154 7.97 -15.83 0.24
C VAL A 154 9.40 -16.31 -0.05
N PRO A 155 9.58 -17.48 -0.71
CA PRO A 155 10.90 -17.97 -1.09
C PRO A 155 11.69 -16.96 -1.92
N ILE A 156 13.01 -16.93 -1.75
CA ILE A 156 13.86 -15.88 -2.33
C ILE A 156 13.82 -15.86 -3.86
N ASP A 157 13.66 -17.00 -4.49
CA ASP A 157 13.54 -17.22 -5.93
C ASP A 157 12.15 -16.91 -6.49
N GLU A 158 11.18 -16.61 -5.61
CA GLU A 158 9.79 -16.32 -5.97
C GLU A 158 9.41 -14.85 -5.71
N ARG A 159 10.36 -13.96 -5.39
CA ARG A 159 10.09 -12.58 -4.91
C ARG A 159 9.95 -11.52 -6.00
N ASP A 160 10.45 -11.79 -7.20
CA ASP A 160 10.61 -10.78 -8.28
C ASP A 160 9.30 -10.12 -8.72
N TRP A 161 8.16 -10.78 -8.51
CA TRP A 161 6.85 -10.26 -8.89
C TRP A 161 6.31 -9.17 -7.96
N LEU A 162 6.75 -9.13 -6.68
CA LEU A 162 6.14 -8.30 -5.63
C LEU A 162 6.15 -6.81 -5.96
N ALA A 163 7.30 -6.27 -6.38
CA ALA A 163 7.43 -4.86 -6.71
C ALA A 163 6.53 -4.50 -7.91
N SER A 164 6.59 -5.29 -9.00
CA SER A 164 5.80 -5.02 -10.20
C SER A 164 4.29 -5.21 -9.97
N TRP A 165 3.90 -6.14 -9.08
CA TRP A 165 2.51 -6.29 -8.68
C TRP A 165 2.02 -5.08 -7.89
N SER A 166 2.82 -4.58 -6.94
CA SER A 166 2.48 -3.41 -6.14
C SER A 166 2.25 -2.17 -7.01
N GLU A 167 3.08 -1.95 -8.03
CA GLU A 167 2.90 -0.87 -9.01
C GLU A 167 1.58 -1.01 -9.79
N LYS A 168 1.27 -2.21 -10.29
CA LYS A 168 0.00 -2.49 -10.98
C LYS A 168 -1.20 -2.25 -10.05
N PHE A 169 -1.09 -2.72 -8.80
CA PHE A 169 -2.15 -2.55 -7.82
C PHE A 169 -2.32 -1.10 -7.38
N GLY A 170 -1.25 -0.31 -7.37
CA GLY A 170 -1.29 1.14 -7.21
C GLY A 170 -2.19 1.83 -8.24
N VAL A 171 -2.16 1.36 -9.49
CA VAL A 171 -3.12 1.82 -10.53
C VAL A 171 -4.56 1.50 -10.13
N VAL A 172 -4.81 0.32 -9.55
CA VAL A 172 -6.16 -0.05 -9.08
C VAL A 172 -6.65 0.87 -7.97
N VAL A 173 -5.78 1.17 -7.01
CA VAL A 173 -6.13 1.97 -5.82
C VAL A 173 -6.32 3.46 -6.16
N PHE A 174 -5.46 4.02 -7.01
CA PHE A 174 -5.39 5.47 -7.23
C PHE A 174 -5.75 5.92 -8.65
N GLY A 175 -5.73 5.04 -9.63
CA GLY A 175 -5.47 5.41 -11.00
C GLY A 175 -6.59 5.23 -12.02
N ALA A 176 -7.88 5.13 -11.64
CA ALA A 176 -8.97 4.96 -12.61
C ALA A 176 -9.15 6.13 -13.58
N VAL A 177 -8.62 7.32 -13.27
CA VAL A 177 -8.86 8.54 -14.05
C VAL A 177 -7.91 8.62 -15.26
N GLY A 178 -8.49 8.57 -16.46
CA GLY A 178 -7.77 8.81 -17.72
C GLY A 178 -6.99 7.60 -18.26
N ARG A 179 -7.25 6.38 -17.77
CA ARG A 179 -6.65 5.13 -18.27
C ARG A 179 -7.68 4.24 -18.97
N ASP A 180 -7.44 3.97 -20.22
CA ASP A 180 -8.29 3.07 -21.03
C ASP A 180 -8.06 1.59 -20.68
N ASP A 181 -6.88 1.24 -20.13
CA ASP A 181 -6.46 -0.11 -19.76
C ASP A 181 -6.76 -0.48 -18.28
N TYR A 182 -7.46 0.38 -17.53
CA TYR A 182 -7.69 0.20 -16.09
C TYR A 182 -8.33 -1.16 -15.75
N ASP A 183 -9.39 -1.53 -16.46
CA ASP A 183 -10.13 -2.76 -16.19
C ASP A 183 -9.27 -4.02 -16.44
N GLU A 184 -8.40 -3.97 -17.46
CA GLU A 184 -7.45 -5.06 -17.76
C GLU A 184 -6.35 -5.14 -16.69
N VAL A 185 -5.77 -4.02 -16.30
CA VAL A 185 -4.74 -3.96 -15.25
C VAL A 185 -5.32 -4.45 -13.92
N ALA A 186 -6.53 -4.05 -13.56
CA ALA A 186 -7.19 -4.48 -12.32
C ALA A 186 -7.44 -5.99 -12.29
N ARG A 187 -7.96 -6.54 -13.40
CA ARG A 187 -8.19 -7.97 -13.56
C ARG A 187 -6.88 -8.75 -13.47
N ALA A 188 -5.83 -8.28 -14.15
CA ALA A 188 -4.53 -8.94 -14.16
C ALA A 188 -3.87 -8.90 -12.76
N ALA A 189 -3.94 -7.77 -12.05
CA ALA A 189 -3.37 -7.64 -10.70
C ALA A 189 -4.07 -8.56 -9.69
N GLY A 190 -5.40 -8.67 -9.76
CA GLY A 190 -6.16 -9.59 -8.89
C GLY A 190 -5.80 -11.05 -9.14
N ALA A 191 -5.81 -11.49 -10.40
CA ALA A 191 -5.47 -12.87 -10.79
C ALA A 191 -4.00 -13.22 -10.47
N GLU A 192 -3.08 -12.29 -10.65
CA GLU A 192 -1.66 -12.48 -10.32
C GLU A 192 -1.48 -12.71 -8.82
N LEU A 193 -2.10 -11.88 -7.97
CA LEU A 193 -2.00 -12.04 -6.52
C LEU A 193 -2.53 -13.38 -6.06
N GLU A 194 -3.74 -13.74 -6.47
CA GLU A 194 -4.35 -15.02 -6.12
C GLU A 194 -3.46 -16.20 -6.57
N GLY A 195 -3.02 -16.18 -7.83
CA GLY A 195 -2.16 -17.24 -8.38
C GLY A 195 -0.80 -17.37 -7.68
N ARG A 196 -0.26 -16.27 -7.12
CA ARG A 196 1.00 -16.28 -6.36
C ARG A 196 0.83 -16.68 -4.91
N LEU A 197 -0.25 -16.21 -4.24
CA LEU A 197 -0.44 -16.49 -2.82
C LEU A 197 -1.11 -17.83 -2.56
N GLN A 198 -1.97 -18.34 -3.44
CA GLN A 198 -2.66 -19.60 -3.21
C GLN A 198 -1.71 -20.79 -2.97
N PRO A 199 -0.64 -21.02 -3.75
CA PRO A 199 0.33 -22.07 -3.47
C PRO A 199 1.04 -21.91 -2.13
N LEU A 200 1.31 -20.66 -1.71
CA LEU A 200 1.91 -20.37 -0.40
C LEU A 200 0.92 -20.66 0.74
N PHE A 201 -0.36 -20.33 0.56
CA PHE A 201 -1.40 -20.66 1.53
C PHE A 201 -1.53 -22.18 1.71
N ASP A 202 -1.55 -22.94 0.63
CA ASP A 202 -1.66 -24.39 0.67
C ASP A 202 -0.42 -25.01 1.34
N ARG A 203 0.78 -24.50 1.05
CA ARG A 203 2.02 -24.90 1.70
C ARG A 203 1.99 -24.63 3.19
N TYR A 204 1.65 -23.40 3.63
CA TYR A 204 1.71 -23.02 5.04
C TYR A 204 0.51 -23.50 5.87
N ARG A 205 -0.59 -23.92 5.23
CA ARG A 205 -1.64 -24.72 5.93
C ARG A 205 -1.15 -26.13 6.22
N ALA A 206 -0.38 -26.73 5.31
CA ALA A 206 0.17 -28.07 5.50
C ALA A 206 1.35 -28.09 6.48
N GLU A 207 2.26 -27.14 6.34
CA GLU A 207 3.49 -27.03 7.11
C GLU A 207 3.68 -25.56 7.57
N PRO A 208 3.08 -25.17 8.72
CA PRO A 208 3.23 -23.81 9.25
C PRO A 208 4.70 -23.49 9.61
N GLU A 209 5.14 -22.28 9.24
CA GLU A 209 6.46 -21.75 9.55
C GLU A 209 6.34 -20.48 10.42
N ASP A 210 7.46 -19.97 10.95
CA ASP A 210 7.49 -18.70 11.70
C ASP A 210 7.50 -17.51 10.73
N ASN A 211 6.35 -17.27 10.07
CA ASN A 211 6.11 -16.16 9.15
C ASN A 211 4.70 -15.63 9.25
N LEU A 212 4.47 -14.45 8.66
CA LEU A 212 3.19 -13.77 8.73
C LEU A 212 2.04 -14.56 8.08
N LEU A 213 2.30 -15.24 6.96
CA LEU A 213 1.24 -16.02 6.29
C LEU A 213 0.75 -17.16 7.18
N SER A 214 1.64 -17.89 7.84
CA SER A 214 1.26 -18.95 8.79
C SER A 214 0.42 -18.41 9.94
N LEU A 215 0.76 -17.23 10.47
CA LEU A 215 -0.01 -16.58 11.54
C LEU A 215 -1.40 -16.16 11.07
N LEU A 216 -1.51 -15.59 9.88
CA LEU A 216 -2.80 -15.17 9.32
C LEU A 216 -3.68 -16.36 8.94
N LEU A 217 -3.10 -17.44 8.41
CA LEU A 217 -3.81 -18.67 8.08
C LEU A 217 -4.36 -19.37 9.33
N ALA A 218 -3.68 -19.28 10.48
CA ALA A 218 -4.20 -19.81 11.72
C ALA A 218 -5.52 -19.13 12.15
N GLU A 219 -5.71 -17.87 11.80
CA GLU A 219 -6.91 -17.10 12.10
C GLU A 219 -8.14 -17.52 11.28
N GLU A 220 -7.99 -18.23 10.15
CA GLU A 220 -9.13 -18.74 9.35
C GLU A 220 -10.04 -19.69 10.14
N ASN A 221 -9.51 -20.35 11.16
CA ASN A 221 -10.22 -21.35 11.95
C ASN A 221 -10.83 -20.79 13.24
N GLU A 222 -10.60 -19.52 13.54
CA GLU A 222 -11.12 -18.87 14.73
C GLU A 222 -12.58 -18.42 14.53
N VAL A 223 -13.28 -18.23 15.65
CA VAL A 223 -14.61 -17.60 15.65
C VAL A 223 -14.46 -16.17 15.16
N ASP A 224 -15.23 -15.77 14.15
CA ASP A 224 -15.09 -14.49 13.46
C ASP A 224 -13.75 -14.32 12.72
N GLY A 225 -13.12 -15.43 12.32
CA GLY A 225 -11.87 -15.46 11.56
C GLY A 225 -12.00 -14.88 10.15
N LEU A 226 -10.85 -14.81 9.45
CA LEU A 226 -10.81 -14.32 8.08
C LEU A 226 -11.30 -15.40 7.10
N THR A 227 -12.17 -15.02 6.19
CA THR A 227 -12.45 -15.84 4.99
C THR A 227 -11.25 -15.80 4.05
N GLN A 228 -11.18 -16.74 3.11
CA GLN A 228 -10.08 -16.79 2.14
C GLN A 228 -9.93 -15.50 1.33
N ILE A 229 -11.03 -14.87 0.92
CA ILE A 229 -10.98 -13.61 0.17
C ILE A 229 -10.52 -12.45 1.05
N GLU A 230 -10.92 -12.42 2.32
CA GLU A 230 -10.44 -11.43 3.28
C GLU A 230 -8.97 -11.62 3.63
N LEU A 231 -8.49 -12.86 3.68
CA LEU A 231 -7.06 -13.16 3.83
C LEU A 231 -6.27 -12.65 2.63
N LEU A 232 -6.73 -12.89 1.40
CA LEU A 232 -6.13 -12.30 0.19
C LEU A 232 -6.16 -10.77 0.23
N GLY A 233 -7.28 -10.19 0.67
CA GLY A 233 -7.42 -8.74 0.87
C GLY A 233 -6.44 -8.20 1.90
N ALA A 234 -6.30 -8.83 3.06
CA ALA A 234 -5.33 -8.48 4.09
C ALA A 234 -3.89 -8.55 3.56
N CYS A 235 -3.56 -9.61 2.82
CA CYS A 235 -2.25 -9.75 2.17
C CYS A 235 -2.03 -8.65 1.13
N SER A 236 -3.02 -8.34 0.29
CA SER A 236 -2.90 -7.26 -0.70
C SER A 236 -2.67 -5.89 -0.05
N LEU A 237 -3.35 -5.60 1.06
CA LEU A 237 -3.14 -4.39 1.83
C LEU A 237 -1.71 -4.27 2.34
N LEU A 238 -1.20 -5.32 2.97
CA LEU A 238 0.13 -5.32 3.57
C LEU A 238 1.24 -5.22 2.51
N LEU A 239 1.11 -5.98 1.42
CA LEU A 239 2.05 -5.94 0.29
C LEU A 239 2.10 -4.55 -0.33
N PHE A 240 0.93 -3.97 -0.63
CA PHE A 240 0.84 -2.65 -1.25
C PHE A 240 1.30 -1.54 -0.30
N ALA A 241 0.72 -1.47 0.91
CA ALA A 241 1.00 -0.40 1.87
C ALA A 241 2.45 -0.43 2.38
N GLY A 242 3.05 -1.59 2.51
CA GLY A 242 4.42 -1.73 2.99
C GLY A 242 5.48 -1.43 1.92
N HIS A 243 5.17 -1.67 0.64
CA HIS A 243 6.10 -1.42 -0.47
C HIS A 243 6.15 0.05 -0.87
N ASP A 244 5.07 0.57 -1.42
CA ASP A 244 5.03 1.88 -2.11
C ASP A 244 5.34 3.05 -1.17
N THR A 245 4.76 3.06 0.04
CA THR A 245 4.97 4.14 1.00
C THR A 245 6.41 4.18 1.51
N THR A 246 7.01 3.02 1.75
CA THR A 246 8.38 2.91 2.25
C THR A 246 9.40 3.25 1.16
N ALA A 247 9.19 2.78 -0.07
CA ALA A 247 10.03 3.13 -1.21
C ALA A 247 10.04 4.64 -1.46
N SER A 248 8.87 5.28 -1.44
CA SER A 248 8.72 6.73 -1.59
C SER A 248 9.38 7.52 -0.45
N LEU A 249 9.26 7.05 0.80
CA LEU A 249 9.92 7.66 1.95
C LEU A 249 11.45 7.59 1.82
N LEU A 250 12.00 6.43 1.48
CA LEU A 250 13.44 6.22 1.31
C LEU A 250 13.99 7.09 0.17
N GLY A 251 13.30 7.14 -0.96
CA GLY A 251 13.68 8.01 -2.08
C GLY A 251 13.69 9.49 -1.68
N SER A 252 12.62 9.95 -1.03
CA SER A 252 12.51 11.33 -0.55
C SER A 252 13.57 11.67 0.51
N ALA A 253 13.83 10.76 1.44
CA ALA A 253 14.87 10.92 2.45
C ALA A 253 16.28 11.00 1.83
N THR A 254 16.56 10.16 0.83
CA THR A 254 17.83 10.20 0.09
C THR A 254 18.04 11.55 -0.57
N VAL A 255 17.03 12.07 -1.27
CA VAL A 255 17.09 13.41 -1.89
C VAL A 255 17.29 14.51 -0.84
N ALA A 256 16.58 14.45 0.28
CA ALA A 256 16.71 15.42 1.36
C ALA A 256 18.12 15.43 1.96
N LEU A 257 18.69 14.25 2.26
CA LEU A 257 20.04 14.12 2.80
C LEU A 257 21.14 14.54 1.80
N CYS A 258 20.90 14.32 0.51
CA CYS A 258 21.82 14.81 -0.53
C CYS A 258 21.83 16.33 -0.66
N ARG A 259 20.66 16.98 -0.41
CA ARG A 259 20.52 18.45 -0.54
C ARG A 259 20.90 19.22 0.71
N ASP A 260 20.86 18.60 1.87
CA ASP A 260 21.16 19.23 3.17
C ASP A 260 22.37 18.54 3.85
N PRO A 261 23.60 19.09 3.70
CA PRO A 261 24.79 18.53 4.36
C PRO A 261 24.70 18.52 5.90
N ASP A 262 23.98 19.48 6.50
CA ASP A 262 23.83 19.56 7.95
C ASP A 262 22.85 18.49 8.46
N ALA A 263 21.80 18.19 7.71
CA ALA A 263 20.94 17.04 7.99
C ALA A 263 21.72 15.73 7.90
N ARG A 264 22.49 15.55 6.83
CA ARG A 264 23.32 14.35 6.64
C ARG A 264 24.35 14.15 7.76
N ALA A 265 24.95 15.22 8.30
CA ALA A 265 25.92 15.13 9.38
C ALA A 265 25.33 14.75 10.75
N ARG A 266 23.99 14.81 10.90
CA ARG A 266 23.26 14.40 12.11
C ARG A 266 22.84 12.94 12.12
N PHE A 267 22.91 12.28 10.97
CA PHE A 267 22.71 10.83 10.81
C PHE A 267 24.05 10.08 10.93
#